data_6e4c21e10c0dacd8daf581de53bfdf73
#
_entry.id   6e4c21e10c0dacd8daf581de53bfdf73
#
_cell.length_a   1.000
_cell.length_b   1.000
_cell.length_c   1.000
_cell.angle_alpha   90.00
_cell.angle_beta   90.00
_cell.angle_gamma   90.00
#
_symmetry.space_group_name_H-M   'P 1'
#
loop_
_entity.id
_entity.type
_entity.pdbx_description
1 polymer ?
#
loop_
_entity_poly.entity_id
_entity_poly.type
_entity_poly.pdbx_seq_one_letter_code
_entity_poly.pdbx_strand_id
1 'polypeptide(L)'
;CARNFVAAAQRSGLERCVYLGGIAPRGRRSRHLASRLAVERSLLRGLPGATALRASIVIGAHSASFQVIVRLVERLRVLPLPSWRDRRTAPVDERDVVTCLARTPFTPAAAGRSIDIAAPETVTFGELVLLVAEHLGVGRLPLPVPGEHTPLAAPVVSRITGVPLALVR
;
A
#
# COMPACT_ATOMS: atom_id res chain seq x y z
N CYS A 1 9.98 5.06 -18.07
CA CYS A 1 10.71 4.22 -17.11
C CYS A 1 10.35 2.73 -17.27
N ALA A 2 9.08 2.31 -17.05
CA ALA A 2 8.67 0.89 -17.15
C ALA A 2 8.93 0.27 -18.55
N ARG A 3 8.64 1.01 -19.63
CA ARG A 3 8.92 0.55 -21.00
C ARG A 3 10.39 0.32 -21.26
N ASN A 4 11.28 1.18 -20.73
CA ASN A 4 12.73 1.01 -20.89
C ASN A 4 13.23 -0.23 -20.13
N PHE A 5 12.67 -0.47 -18.94
CA PHE A 5 12.95 -1.70 -18.18
C PHE A 5 12.53 -2.94 -18.98
N VAL A 6 11.30 -2.97 -19.51
CA VAL A 6 10.80 -4.10 -20.32
C VAL A 6 11.70 -4.34 -21.52
N ALA A 7 12.05 -3.30 -22.27
CA ALA A 7 12.94 -3.42 -23.42
C ALA A 7 14.33 -3.94 -23.04
N ALA A 8 14.89 -3.51 -21.91
CA ALA A 8 16.16 -4.01 -21.41
C ALA A 8 16.07 -5.48 -20.96
N ALA A 9 15.02 -5.83 -20.22
CA ALA A 9 14.76 -7.18 -19.75
C ALA A 9 14.62 -8.17 -20.91
N GLN A 10 13.90 -7.78 -21.97
CA GLN A 10 13.76 -8.60 -23.19
C GLN A 10 15.11 -8.83 -23.88
N ARG A 11 15.94 -7.77 -24.00
CA ARG A 11 17.28 -7.90 -24.61
C ARG A 11 18.24 -8.76 -23.78
N SER A 12 18.11 -8.76 -22.47
CA SER A 12 18.94 -9.57 -21.57
C SER A 12 18.43 -10.99 -21.36
N GLY A 13 17.32 -11.38 -21.98
CA GLY A 13 16.73 -12.71 -21.79
C GLY A 13 16.16 -12.93 -20.38
N LEU A 14 15.74 -11.87 -19.68
CA LEU A 14 15.17 -12.00 -18.34
C LEU A 14 13.86 -12.78 -18.36
N GLU A 15 13.85 -13.98 -17.79
CA GLU A 15 12.70 -14.88 -17.81
C GLU A 15 11.67 -14.55 -16.73
N ARG A 16 12.11 -14.09 -15.55
CA ARG A 16 11.26 -13.84 -14.40
C ARG A 16 11.42 -12.44 -13.86
N CYS A 17 10.30 -11.80 -13.54
CA CYS A 17 10.28 -10.49 -12.91
C CYS A 17 9.10 -10.43 -11.93
N VAL A 18 9.34 -9.96 -10.72
CA VAL A 18 8.27 -9.73 -9.73
C VAL A 18 8.18 -8.25 -9.43
N TYR A 19 6.98 -7.72 -9.55
CA TYR A 19 6.67 -6.33 -9.27
C TYR A 19 5.76 -6.23 -8.03
N LEU A 20 6.17 -5.45 -7.05
CA LEU A 20 5.34 -5.16 -5.88
C LEU A 20 4.48 -3.92 -6.15
N GLY A 21 3.20 -4.15 -6.35
CA GLY A 21 2.16 -3.15 -6.51
C GLY A 21 1.31 -2.98 -5.25
N GLY A 22 0.17 -2.32 -5.40
CA GLY A 22 -0.86 -2.22 -4.37
C GLY A 22 -2.20 -2.70 -4.90
N ILE A 23 -3.05 -3.21 -4.02
CA ILE A 23 -4.41 -3.63 -4.35
C ILE A 23 -5.17 -2.44 -4.96
N ALA A 24 -5.79 -2.66 -6.10
CA ALA A 24 -6.54 -1.63 -6.80
C ALA A 24 -8.01 -1.65 -6.37
N PRO A 25 -8.54 -0.60 -5.74
CA PRO A 25 -9.95 -0.50 -5.44
C PRO A 25 -10.78 -0.45 -6.74
N ARG A 26 -12.00 -0.94 -6.67
CA ARG A 26 -13.00 -0.72 -7.73
C ARG A 26 -13.45 0.74 -7.67
N GLY A 27 -13.41 1.46 -8.79
CA GLY A 27 -13.85 2.86 -8.89
C GLY A 27 -12.72 3.88 -9.08
N ARG A 28 -12.89 5.10 -8.51
CA ARG A 28 -11.93 6.21 -8.66
C ARG A 28 -10.58 5.85 -8.05
N ARG A 29 -9.51 6.12 -8.80
CA ARG A 29 -8.12 5.81 -8.43
C ARG A 29 -7.33 7.11 -8.27
N SER A 30 -6.46 7.16 -7.27
CA SER A 30 -5.48 8.25 -7.18
C SER A 30 -4.50 8.20 -8.36
N ARG A 31 -3.89 9.35 -8.69
CA ARG A 31 -2.84 9.41 -9.73
C ARG A 31 -1.68 8.43 -9.43
N HIS A 32 -1.30 8.31 -8.17
CA HIS A 32 -0.27 7.40 -7.72
C HIS A 32 -0.62 5.94 -8.02
N LEU A 33 -1.83 5.51 -7.65
CA LEU A 33 -2.29 4.14 -7.91
C LEU A 33 -2.44 3.87 -9.42
N ALA A 34 -2.96 4.84 -10.17
CA ALA A 34 -3.05 4.72 -11.64
C ALA A 34 -1.67 4.53 -12.28
N SER A 35 -0.65 5.26 -11.82
CA SER A 35 0.73 5.12 -12.26
C SER A 35 1.29 3.71 -11.96
N ARG A 36 1.07 3.19 -10.74
CA ARG A 36 1.51 1.84 -10.36
C ARG A 36 0.86 0.76 -11.23
N LEU A 37 -0.43 0.87 -11.49
CA LEU A 37 -1.15 -0.05 -12.39
C LEU A 37 -0.69 0.05 -13.84
N ALA A 38 -0.25 1.24 -14.29
CA ALA A 38 0.34 1.38 -15.62
C ALA A 38 1.69 0.66 -15.73
N VAL A 39 2.52 0.72 -14.68
CA VAL A 39 3.78 -0.06 -14.59
C VAL A 39 3.48 -1.55 -14.63
N GLU A 40 2.58 -2.04 -13.78
CA GLU A 40 2.15 -3.43 -13.75
C GLU A 40 1.72 -3.95 -15.12
N ARG A 41 0.80 -3.21 -15.79
CA ARG A 41 0.33 -3.59 -17.14
C ARG A 41 1.47 -3.63 -18.16
N SER A 42 2.43 -2.69 -18.07
CA SER A 42 3.58 -2.68 -18.97
C SER A 42 4.46 -3.91 -18.78
N LEU A 43 4.69 -4.31 -17.52
CA LEU A 43 5.49 -5.49 -17.19
C LEU A 43 4.81 -6.79 -17.65
N LEU A 44 3.53 -6.99 -17.27
CA LEU A 44 2.80 -8.21 -17.63
C LEU A 44 2.60 -8.38 -19.13
N ARG A 45 2.44 -7.28 -19.89
CA ARG A 45 2.31 -7.34 -21.35
C ARG A 45 3.64 -7.59 -22.05
N GLY A 46 4.73 -7.07 -21.50
CA GLY A 46 6.03 -7.13 -22.16
C GLY A 46 6.90 -8.32 -21.73
N LEU A 47 6.60 -8.94 -20.59
CA LEU A 47 7.37 -10.04 -20.02
C LEU A 47 6.42 -11.18 -19.61
N PRO A 48 6.30 -12.27 -20.39
CA PRO A 48 5.39 -13.37 -20.08
C PRO A 48 5.64 -14.03 -18.71
N GLY A 49 6.88 -14.02 -18.24
CA GLY A 49 7.25 -14.53 -16.92
C GLY A 49 7.13 -13.52 -15.78
N ALA A 50 6.63 -12.30 -16.04
CA ALA A 50 6.42 -11.31 -14.99
C ALA A 50 5.25 -11.70 -14.09
N THR A 51 5.35 -11.35 -12.80
CA THR A 51 4.26 -11.46 -11.83
C THR A 51 4.11 -10.13 -11.11
N ALA A 52 2.87 -9.68 -10.94
CA ALA A 52 2.56 -8.52 -10.10
C ALA A 52 1.96 -9.00 -8.77
N LEU A 53 2.67 -8.78 -7.68
CA LEU A 53 2.14 -8.94 -6.33
C LEU A 53 1.52 -7.61 -5.90
N ARG A 54 0.24 -7.60 -5.54
CA ARG A 54 -0.48 -6.42 -5.07
C ARG A 54 -0.69 -6.53 -3.56
N ALA A 55 0.13 -5.84 -2.79
CA ALA A 55 -0.03 -5.82 -1.35
C ALA A 55 -1.14 -4.88 -0.91
N SER A 56 -1.89 -5.27 0.13
CA SER A 56 -2.71 -4.39 0.92
C SER A 56 -1.83 -3.42 1.73
N ILE A 57 -2.36 -2.80 2.79
CA ILE A 57 -1.53 -2.00 3.68
C ILE A 57 -0.52 -2.91 4.37
N VAL A 58 0.77 -2.62 4.19
CA VAL A 58 1.85 -3.40 4.80
C VAL A 58 2.11 -2.89 6.20
N ILE A 59 2.04 -3.78 7.19
CA ILE A 59 2.37 -3.53 8.58
C ILE A 59 3.84 -3.90 8.78
N GLY A 60 4.67 -2.94 9.15
CA GLY A 60 6.09 -3.18 9.40
C GLY A 60 6.87 -1.89 9.61
N ALA A 61 8.07 -2.02 10.16
CA ALA A 61 8.92 -0.89 10.53
C ALA A 61 9.36 -0.04 9.32
N HIS A 62 9.46 -0.64 8.14
CA HIS A 62 9.89 0.03 6.91
C HIS A 62 8.73 0.50 6.01
N SER A 63 7.48 0.23 6.42
CA SER A 63 6.30 0.67 5.67
C SER A 63 6.01 2.15 5.91
N ALA A 64 6.23 2.98 4.90
CA ALA A 64 5.97 4.42 4.99
C ALA A 64 4.49 4.73 5.31
N SER A 65 3.55 3.96 4.75
CA SER A 65 2.11 4.13 5.01
C SER A 65 1.75 3.79 6.45
N PHE A 66 2.33 2.73 7.00
CA PHE A 66 2.11 2.33 8.39
C PHE A 66 2.75 3.33 9.37
N GLN A 67 3.96 3.80 9.07
CA GLN A 67 4.64 4.83 9.84
C GLN A 67 3.82 6.13 9.97
N VAL A 68 3.05 6.51 8.93
CA VAL A 68 2.13 7.66 9.02
C VAL A 68 1.08 7.41 10.11
N ILE A 69 0.47 6.23 10.12
CA ILE A 69 -0.55 5.86 11.13
C ILE A 69 0.06 5.90 12.53
N VAL A 70 1.21 5.25 12.73
CA VAL A 70 1.91 5.23 14.03
C VAL A 70 2.18 6.65 14.53
N ARG A 71 2.77 7.49 13.69
CA ARG A 71 3.10 8.88 14.08
C ARG A 71 1.88 9.75 14.34
N LEU A 72 0.77 9.54 13.63
CA LEU A 72 -0.48 10.21 13.92
C LEU A 72 -1.00 9.81 15.30
N VAL A 73 -1.00 8.52 15.60
CA VAL A 73 -1.43 7.98 16.88
C VAL A 73 -0.53 8.48 18.02
N GLU A 74 0.79 8.50 17.84
CA GLU A 74 1.72 9.00 18.85
C GLU A 74 1.51 10.48 19.17
N ARG A 75 1.26 11.31 18.16
CA ARG A 75 1.30 12.77 18.28
C ARG A 75 -0.05 13.42 18.55
N LEU A 76 -1.15 12.78 18.16
CA LEU A 76 -2.48 13.34 18.28
C LEU A 76 -3.29 12.63 19.38
N ARG A 77 -3.78 13.39 20.37
CA ARG A 77 -4.74 12.88 21.37
C ARG A 77 -6.14 12.69 20.78
N VAL A 78 -6.53 13.56 19.86
CA VAL A 78 -7.77 13.48 19.08
C VAL A 78 -7.40 13.11 17.65
N LEU A 79 -7.95 12.02 17.16
CA LEU A 79 -7.68 11.48 15.81
C LEU A 79 -8.83 11.88 14.87
N PRO A 80 -8.65 12.88 14.02
CA PRO A 80 -9.66 13.23 13.02
C PRO A 80 -9.69 12.12 11.95
N LEU A 81 -10.79 11.37 11.93
CA LEU A 81 -11.01 10.26 11.01
C LEU A 81 -12.05 10.65 9.94
N PRO A 82 -11.64 10.96 8.71
CA PRO A 82 -12.53 11.24 7.60
C PRO A 82 -13.36 10.03 7.17
N SER A 83 -14.29 10.21 6.24
CA SER A 83 -15.20 9.15 5.77
C SER A 83 -14.51 7.90 5.20
N TRP A 84 -13.24 7.98 4.78
CA TRP A 84 -12.48 6.78 4.40
C TRP A 84 -12.20 5.82 5.58
N ARG A 85 -12.41 6.24 6.84
CA ARG A 85 -12.27 5.37 8.02
C ARG A 85 -13.08 4.08 7.92
N ASP A 86 -14.25 4.15 7.25
CA ASP A 86 -15.17 3.03 7.11
C ASP A 86 -14.77 2.07 5.95
N ARG A 87 -13.75 2.44 5.17
CA ARG A 87 -13.23 1.58 4.10
C ARG A 87 -12.49 0.39 4.68
N ARG A 88 -12.80 -0.78 4.15
CA ARG A 88 -12.18 -2.03 4.58
C ARG A 88 -10.80 -2.21 3.94
N THR A 89 -9.90 -2.76 4.72
CA THR A 89 -8.55 -3.16 4.32
C THR A 89 -8.20 -4.48 4.98
N ALA A 90 -7.30 -5.25 4.40
CA ALA A 90 -6.77 -6.49 4.98
C ALA A 90 -5.25 -6.32 5.14
N PRO A 91 -4.78 -5.79 6.27
CA PRO A 91 -3.37 -5.53 6.50
C PRO A 91 -2.53 -6.80 6.33
N VAL A 92 -1.28 -6.66 5.89
CA VAL A 92 -0.37 -7.80 5.70
C VAL A 92 0.97 -7.50 6.37
N ASP A 93 1.54 -8.50 7.03
CA ASP A 93 2.86 -8.36 7.67
C ASP A 93 3.96 -8.15 6.62
N GLU A 94 4.93 -7.28 6.90
CA GLU A 94 6.08 -7.01 6.03
C GLU A 94 6.88 -8.29 5.72
N ARG A 95 7.00 -9.20 6.67
CA ARG A 95 7.71 -10.48 6.51
C ARG A 95 7.01 -11.41 5.52
N ASP A 96 5.66 -11.42 5.52
CA ASP A 96 4.88 -12.19 4.56
C ASP A 96 5.04 -11.62 3.15
N VAL A 97 5.06 -10.29 3.01
CA VAL A 97 5.33 -9.64 1.72
C VAL A 97 6.71 -10.02 1.19
N VAL A 98 7.74 -9.96 2.04
CA VAL A 98 9.11 -10.36 1.68
C VAL A 98 9.16 -11.84 1.30
N THR A 99 8.50 -12.71 2.04
CA THR A 99 8.41 -14.14 1.75
C THR A 99 7.73 -14.40 0.39
N CYS A 100 6.64 -13.71 0.11
CA CYS A 100 5.96 -13.79 -1.18
C CYS A 100 6.88 -13.32 -2.32
N LEU A 101 7.57 -12.18 -2.14
CA LEU A 101 8.52 -11.67 -3.13
C LEU A 101 9.65 -12.66 -3.42
N ALA A 102 10.22 -13.28 -2.38
CA ALA A 102 11.33 -14.21 -2.51
C ALA A 102 10.90 -15.53 -3.20
N ARG A 103 9.69 -16.03 -2.96
CA ARG A 103 9.21 -17.30 -3.49
C ARG A 103 8.59 -17.21 -4.88
N THR A 104 7.99 -16.08 -5.21
CA THR A 104 7.25 -15.89 -6.48
C THR A 104 8.09 -16.17 -7.73
N PRO A 105 9.40 -15.78 -7.85
CA PRO A 105 10.21 -16.09 -9.02
C PRO A 105 10.33 -17.59 -9.30
N PHE A 106 10.25 -18.41 -8.27
CA PHE A 106 10.37 -19.88 -8.33
C PHE A 106 9.01 -20.59 -8.41
N THR A 107 7.91 -19.85 -8.55
CA THR A 107 6.55 -20.38 -8.63
C THR A 107 6.01 -20.26 -10.07
N PRO A 108 6.09 -21.32 -10.91
CA PRO A 108 5.67 -21.24 -12.30
C PRO A 108 4.22 -20.80 -12.49
N ALA A 109 3.32 -21.23 -11.60
CA ALA A 109 1.90 -20.88 -11.64
C ALA A 109 1.62 -19.38 -11.41
N ALA A 110 2.60 -18.61 -10.95
CA ALA A 110 2.46 -17.16 -10.74
C ALA A 110 2.78 -16.34 -12.02
N ALA A 111 3.42 -16.94 -13.00
CA ALA A 111 3.85 -16.24 -14.21
C ALA A 111 2.67 -15.63 -14.98
N GLY A 112 2.84 -14.42 -15.47
CA GLY A 112 1.83 -13.68 -16.24
C GLY A 112 0.64 -13.18 -15.40
N ARG A 113 0.66 -13.31 -14.08
CA ARG A 113 -0.49 -13.05 -13.21
C ARG A 113 -0.31 -11.82 -12.32
N SER A 114 -1.45 -11.22 -11.97
CA SER A 114 -1.58 -10.31 -10.82
C SER A 114 -2.17 -11.10 -9.64
N ILE A 115 -1.51 -11.05 -8.50
CA ILE A 115 -1.89 -11.80 -7.30
C ILE A 115 -1.99 -10.79 -6.15
N ASP A 116 -3.14 -10.74 -5.50
CA ASP A 116 -3.36 -9.91 -4.32
C ASP A 116 -2.83 -10.64 -3.09
N ILE A 117 -2.06 -9.94 -2.26
CA ILE A 117 -1.54 -10.43 -0.98
C ILE A 117 -2.08 -9.57 0.16
N ALA A 118 -2.76 -10.23 1.08
CA ALA A 118 -3.43 -9.62 2.20
C ALA A 118 -3.60 -10.66 3.31
N ALA A 119 -3.75 -10.23 4.56
CA ALA A 119 -4.13 -11.13 5.64
C ALA A 119 -5.57 -11.63 5.44
N PRO A 120 -5.94 -12.77 6.03
CA PRO A 120 -7.31 -13.29 5.98
C PRO A 120 -8.31 -12.37 6.68
N GLU A 121 -7.86 -11.65 7.69
CA GLU A 121 -8.68 -10.74 8.47
C GLU A 121 -8.84 -9.39 7.78
N THR A 122 -10.05 -8.86 7.82
CA THR A 122 -10.39 -7.57 7.25
C THR A 122 -10.86 -6.63 8.33
N VAL A 123 -10.26 -5.45 8.40
CA VAL A 123 -10.62 -4.37 9.32
C VAL A 123 -10.95 -3.10 8.54
N THR A 124 -11.61 -2.15 9.16
CA THR A 124 -11.72 -0.80 8.63
C THR A 124 -10.45 -0.01 8.91
N PHE A 125 -10.19 1.05 8.14
CA PHE A 125 -9.04 1.93 8.45
C PHE A 125 -9.18 2.58 9.84
N GLY A 126 -10.41 2.90 10.27
CA GLY A 126 -10.66 3.41 11.61
C GLY A 126 -10.27 2.42 12.70
N GLU A 127 -10.71 1.17 12.57
CA GLU A 127 -10.32 0.08 13.47
C GLU A 127 -8.80 -0.13 13.48
N LEU A 128 -8.16 -0.12 12.31
CA LEU A 128 -6.70 -0.25 12.22
C LEU A 128 -5.97 0.84 13.02
N VAL A 129 -6.42 2.10 12.91
CA VAL A 129 -5.85 3.23 13.66
C VAL A 129 -6.03 3.04 15.17
N LEU A 130 -7.19 2.56 15.60
CA LEU A 130 -7.47 2.30 17.02
C LEU A 130 -6.69 1.10 17.56
N LEU A 131 -6.53 0.04 16.77
CA LEU A 131 -5.67 -1.09 17.12
C LEU A 131 -4.21 -0.66 17.31
N VAL A 132 -3.71 0.24 16.47
CA VAL A 132 -2.36 0.80 16.67
C VAL A 132 -2.29 1.60 17.98
N ALA A 133 -3.32 2.38 18.32
CA ALA A 133 -3.34 3.11 19.59
C ALA A 133 -3.36 2.16 20.81
N GLU A 134 -4.12 1.09 20.74
CA GLU A 134 -4.18 0.05 21.75
C GLU A 134 -2.81 -0.62 21.96
N HIS A 135 -2.16 -1.05 20.86
CA HIS A 135 -0.83 -1.67 20.92
C HIS A 135 0.28 -0.74 21.42
N LEU A 136 0.13 0.56 21.20
CA LEU A 136 1.05 1.57 21.78
C LEU A 136 0.71 1.93 23.23
N GLY A 137 -0.35 1.35 23.80
CA GLY A 137 -0.78 1.64 25.19
C GLY A 137 -1.27 3.08 25.40
N VAL A 138 -1.78 3.75 24.35
CA VAL A 138 -2.21 5.15 24.40
C VAL A 138 -3.70 5.30 24.13
N GLY A 139 -4.41 5.95 25.07
CA GLY A 139 -5.81 6.33 24.86
C GLY A 139 -5.92 7.43 23.79
N ARG A 140 -6.74 7.22 22.76
CA ARG A 140 -7.00 8.19 21.69
C ARG A 140 -8.50 8.35 21.47
N LEU A 141 -8.91 9.58 21.20
CA LEU A 141 -10.31 9.91 20.93
C LEU A 141 -10.53 10.01 19.42
N PRO A 142 -11.25 9.06 18.80
CA PRO A 142 -11.58 9.15 17.38
C PRO A 142 -12.65 10.25 17.18
N LEU A 143 -12.36 11.22 16.33
CA LEU A 143 -13.30 12.28 15.93
C LEU A 143 -13.69 12.05 14.47
N PRO A 144 -14.95 11.63 14.22
CA PRO A 144 -15.47 11.56 12.86
C PRO A 144 -15.52 12.95 12.22
N VAL A 145 -14.86 13.11 11.07
CA VAL A 145 -14.94 14.35 10.29
C VAL A 145 -15.62 14.09 8.94
N PRO A 146 -16.57 14.94 8.51
CA PRO A 146 -17.20 14.80 7.22
C PRO A 146 -16.20 15.09 6.07
N GLY A 147 -16.39 14.42 4.94
CA GLY A 147 -15.62 14.64 3.71
C GLY A 147 -14.67 13.51 3.35
N GLU A 148 -14.56 13.27 2.04
CA GLU A 148 -13.64 12.27 1.47
C GLU A 148 -12.27 12.85 1.12
N HIS A 149 -12.16 14.17 1.02
CA HIS A 149 -10.97 14.83 0.53
C HIS A 149 -10.17 15.44 1.68
N THR A 150 -8.96 15.00 1.80
CA THR A 150 -7.94 15.49 2.71
C THR A 150 -6.91 16.45 2.05
N PRO A 151 -7.22 17.27 1.03
CA PRO A 151 -6.22 18.17 0.47
C PRO A 151 -5.74 19.21 1.48
N LEU A 152 -6.62 19.62 2.40
CA LEU A 152 -6.27 20.53 3.50
C LEU A 152 -5.59 19.83 4.68
N ALA A 153 -5.85 18.53 4.88
CA ALA A 153 -5.20 17.75 5.93
C ALA A 153 -3.82 17.24 5.51
N ALA A 154 -3.55 17.05 4.22
CA ALA A 154 -2.26 16.54 3.76
C ALA A 154 -1.06 17.37 4.22
N PRO A 155 -1.05 18.73 4.16
CA PRO A 155 0.04 19.53 4.71
C PRO A 155 0.17 19.39 6.23
N VAL A 156 -0.95 19.34 6.94
CA VAL A 156 -0.99 19.18 8.40
C VAL A 156 -0.45 17.81 8.79
N VAL A 157 -0.92 16.76 8.15
CA VAL A 157 -0.45 15.38 8.34
C VAL A 157 1.05 15.27 8.02
N SER A 158 1.50 15.83 6.89
CA SER A 158 2.91 15.84 6.52
C SER A 158 3.78 16.54 7.57
N ARG A 159 3.32 17.69 8.09
CA ARG A 159 4.04 18.44 9.13
C ARG A 159 4.05 17.69 10.47
N ILE A 160 2.96 17.05 10.83
CA ILE A 160 2.84 16.28 12.08
C ILE A 160 3.65 14.99 12.00
N THR A 161 3.60 14.29 10.88
CA THR A 161 4.25 12.97 10.73
C THR A 161 5.70 13.05 10.27
N GLY A 162 6.12 14.19 9.70
CA GLY A 162 7.43 14.34 9.05
C GLY A 162 7.54 13.53 7.74
N VAL A 163 6.43 13.04 7.22
CA VAL A 163 6.39 12.26 5.96
C VAL A 163 6.18 13.22 4.77
N PRO A 164 6.92 13.05 3.66
CA PRO A 164 6.77 13.90 2.49
C PRO A 164 5.33 13.97 1.97
N LEU A 165 4.89 15.17 1.59
CA LEU A 165 3.52 15.45 1.09
C LEU A 165 3.11 14.53 -0.07
N ALA A 166 4.07 14.08 -0.87
CA ALA A 166 3.83 13.17 -1.99
C ALA A 166 3.32 11.78 -1.57
N LEU A 167 3.58 11.36 -0.33
CA LEU A 167 3.11 10.08 0.23
C LEU A 167 1.79 10.20 1.00
N VAL A 168 1.37 11.43 1.32
CA VAL A 168 0.13 11.73 2.06
C VAL A 168 -1.04 12.08 1.12
N ARG A 169 -0.76 12.36 -0.16
CA ARG A 169 -1.75 12.65 -1.21
C ARG A 169 -2.19 11.36 -1.96
#